data_333a904cd011ceec77520af6166e9cfd
#
_entry.id   333a904cd011ceec77520af6166e9cfd
#
_cell.length_a   1.000
_cell.length_b   1.000
_cell.length_c   1.000
_cell.angle_alpha   90.00
_cell.angle_beta   90.00
_cell.angle_gamma   90.00
#
_symmetry.space_group_name_H-M   'P 1'
#
loop_
_entity.id
_entity.type
_entity.pdbx_description
1 polymer ?
#
loop_
_entity_poly.entity_id
_entity_poly.type
_entity_poly.pdbx_seq_one_letter_code
_entity_poly.pdbx_strand_id
1 'polypeptide(L)'
;MTSWVQRGLAAADTARGWFERSFPGRCMHRMYEIDGRNRAITLAGQAFIALVPLMVVVSSWLSRDGTQQFADLLIEYFDLTGSTADAVDLLFATPPESTGGLTILGFFILLFSVGSFSRSLQRLYELAWGREPNPRVRATFFGFGAVFFMLGGFLMVGWIGHLLGPAGIVVQLVVSVPFWLVLIRLELGGRAGLEELLPAAILAAVVQLAAGWWTHLYVPHLIAIDAQRYGVIGVAFAIVAWLVIVAYVLVGTAVVGHELSTWLRERGWTARALELAGRATPRKARR
;
A
#
# COMPACT_ATOMS: atom_id res chain seq x y z
N MET A 1 -38.57 8.19 36.61
CA MET A 1 -38.05 7.89 35.26
C MET A 1 -36.59 8.34 35.02
N THR A 2 -36.02 9.22 35.83
CA THR A 2 -34.68 9.80 35.65
C THR A 2 -33.48 8.88 36.01
N SER A 3 -33.65 7.95 36.97
CA SER A 3 -32.53 7.12 37.46
C SER A 3 -32.08 5.98 36.48
N TRP A 4 -32.95 5.51 35.65
CA TRP A 4 -32.61 4.48 34.63
C TRP A 4 -31.84 5.08 33.46
N VAL A 5 -32.20 6.28 33.01
CA VAL A 5 -31.51 7.00 31.94
C VAL A 5 -30.10 7.38 32.38
N GLN A 6 -29.94 7.87 33.62
CA GLN A 6 -28.62 8.22 34.15
C GLN A 6 -27.71 6.99 34.31
N ARG A 7 -28.23 5.85 34.76
CA ARG A 7 -27.47 4.60 34.84
C ARG A 7 -27.09 4.08 33.45
N GLY A 8 -27.98 4.21 32.46
CA GLY A 8 -27.71 3.85 31.10
C GLY A 8 -26.60 4.72 30.46
N LEU A 9 -26.64 6.02 30.69
CA LEU A 9 -25.63 6.96 30.25
C LEU A 9 -24.26 6.72 30.91
N ALA A 10 -24.24 6.49 32.25
CA ALA A 10 -23.01 6.18 32.97
C ALA A 10 -22.39 4.84 32.52
N ALA A 11 -23.21 3.82 32.23
CA ALA A 11 -22.73 2.55 31.67
C ALA A 11 -22.19 2.71 30.23
N ALA A 12 -22.85 3.53 29.41
CA ALA A 12 -22.39 3.85 28.06
C ALA A 12 -21.06 4.62 28.08
N ASP A 13 -20.91 5.60 28.98
CA ASP A 13 -19.67 6.37 29.15
C ASP A 13 -18.52 5.48 29.65
N THR A 14 -18.81 4.55 30.56
CA THR A 14 -17.81 3.58 31.06
C THR A 14 -17.38 2.62 29.94
N ALA A 15 -18.34 2.09 29.17
CA ALA A 15 -18.07 1.21 28.03
C ALA A 15 -17.29 1.94 26.94
N ARG A 16 -17.63 3.20 26.65
CA ARG A 16 -16.92 4.06 25.71
C ARG A 16 -15.49 4.32 26.16
N GLY A 17 -15.29 4.68 27.44
CA GLY A 17 -13.95 4.90 28.00
C GLY A 17 -13.09 3.63 28.02
N TRP A 18 -13.70 2.45 28.21
CA TRP A 18 -12.99 1.17 28.08
C TRP A 18 -12.62 0.86 26.63
N PHE A 19 -13.56 1.10 25.70
CA PHE A 19 -13.31 0.91 24.26
C PHE A 19 -12.20 1.84 23.76
N GLU A 20 -12.23 3.13 24.11
CA GLU A 20 -11.21 4.13 23.71
C GLU A 20 -9.80 3.76 24.20
N ARG A 21 -9.69 3.07 25.34
CA ARG A 21 -8.40 2.57 25.86
C ARG A 21 -7.98 1.22 25.27
N SER A 22 -8.91 0.51 24.62
CA SER A 22 -8.61 -0.75 23.96
C SER A 22 -7.75 -0.54 22.70
N PHE A 23 -7.01 -1.56 22.29
CA PHE A 23 -6.22 -1.48 21.06
C PHE A 23 -7.06 -1.11 19.82
N PRO A 24 -8.23 -1.75 19.56
CA PRO A 24 -9.10 -1.34 18.45
C PRO A 24 -9.60 0.09 18.56
N GLY A 25 -9.94 0.56 19.75
CA GLY A 25 -10.39 1.93 20.00
C GLY A 25 -9.32 2.96 19.66
N ARG A 26 -8.07 2.71 20.06
CA ARG A 26 -6.93 3.57 19.70
C ARG A 26 -6.70 3.60 18.19
N CYS A 27 -6.76 2.47 17.53
CA CYS A 27 -6.65 2.41 16.06
C CYS A 27 -7.77 3.22 15.38
N MET A 28 -9.01 3.08 15.84
CA MET A 28 -10.14 3.84 15.31
C MET A 28 -10.00 5.34 15.55
N HIS A 29 -9.62 5.74 16.76
CA HIS A 29 -9.39 7.13 17.11
C HIS A 29 -8.29 7.74 16.23
N ARG A 30 -7.16 7.03 16.08
CA ARG A 30 -6.07 7.45 15.20
C ARG A 30 -6.48 7.56 13.73
N MET A 31 -7.27 6.60 13.25
CA MET A 31 -7.82 6.65 11.88
C MET A 31 -8.69 7.89 11.66
N TYR A 32 -9.45 8.30 12.67
CA TYR A 32 -10.26 9.52 12.66
C TYR A 32 -9.40 10.79 12.71
N GLU A 33 -8.41 10.83 13.60
CA GLU A 33 -7.51 12.00 13.75
C GLU A 33 -6.75 12.33 12.47
N ILE A 34 -6.28 11.32 11.77
CA ILE A 34 -5.53 11.53 10.52
C ILE A 34 -6.43 11.69 9.30
N ASP A 35 -7.77 11.67 9.47
CA ASP A 35 -8.72 11.67 8.35
C ASP A 35 -8.44 10.54 7.33
N GLY A 36 -8.23 9.34 7.84
CA GLY A 36 -7.74 8.19 7.09
C GLY A 36 -8.60 7.83 5.88
N ARG A 37 -9.93 8.02 5.98
CA ARG A 37 -10.87 7.78 4.87
C ARG A 37 -10.55 8.68 3.65
N ASN A 38 -10.44 9.97 3.86
CA ASN A 38 -10.18 10.92 2.77
C ASN A 38 -8.78 10.72 2.20
N ARG A 39 -7.80 10.32 3.03
CA ARG A 39 -6.45 9.99 2.57
C ARG A 39 -6.44 8.75 1.69
N ALA A 40 -7.20 7.71 2.04
CA ALA A 40 -7.33 6.52 1.20
C ALA A 40 -7.92 6.86 -0.17
N ILE A 41 -9.01 7.64 -0.20
CA ILE A 41 -9.63 8.09 -1.46
C ILE A 41 -8.66 8.95 -2.28
N THR A 42 -7.94 9.86 -1.62
CA THR A 42 -6.94 10.72 -2.29
C THR A 42 -5.81 9.90 -2.91
N LEU A 43 -5.24 8.94 -2.16
CA LEU A 43 -4.19 8.04 -2.66
C LEU A 43 -4.67 7.20 -3.85
N ALA A 44 -5.89 6.63 -3.76
CA ALA A 44 -6.49 5.88 -4.85
C ALA A 44 -6.69 6.72 -6.11
N GLY A 45 -7.22 7.94 -5.95
CA GLY A 45 -7.41 8.88 -7.06
C GLY A 45 -6.07 9.30 -7.71
N GLN A 46 -5.05 9.57 -6.91
CA GLN A 46 -3.72 9.91 -7.42
C GLN A 46 -3.07 8.73 -8.15
N ALA A 47 -3.21 7.50 -7.63
CA ALA A 47 -2.73 6.30 -8.29
C ALA A 47 -3.44 6.08 -9.63
N PHE A 48 -4.76 6.24 -9.66
CA PHE A 48 -5.55 6.11 -10.89
C PHE A 48 -5.15 7.15 -11.96
N ILE A 49 -5.01 8.42 -11.57
CA ILE A 49 -4.58 9.49 -12.49
C ILE A 49 -3.17 9.22 -13.03
N ALA A 50 -2.30 8.60 -12.24
CA ALA A 50 -0.94 8.26 -12.67
C ALA A 50 -0.90 7.11 -13.68
N LEU A 51 -1.94 6.27 -13.79
CA LEU A 51 -1.95 5.14 -14.72
C LEU A 51 -1.84 5.58 -16.18
N VAL A 52 -2.57 6.61 -16.60
CA VAL A 52 -2.58 7.08 -17.99
C VAL A 52 -1.19 7.55 -18.45
N PRO A 53 -0.51 8.50 -17.76
CA PRO A 53 0.82 8.92 -18.16
C PRO A 53 1.87 7.79 -17.99
N LEU A 54 1.68 6.90 -17.02
CA LEU A 54 2.54 5.73 -16.85
C LEU A 54 2.49 4.85 -18.09
N MET A 55 1.29 4.58 -18.63
CA MET A 55 1.13 3.81 -19.85
C MET A 55 1.78 4.45 -21.06
N VAL A 56 1.60 5.76 -21.23
CA VAL A 56 2.24 6.51 -22.34
C VAL A 56 3.76 6.40 -22.25
N VAL A 57 4.34 6.49 -21.07
CA VAL A 57 5.80 6.40 -20.87
C VAL A 57 6.27 4.97 -21.09
N VAL A 58 5.59 3.97 -20.51
CA VAL A 58 5.97 2.56 -20.65
C VAL A 58 5.87 2.10 -22.09
N SER A 59 4.80 2.45 -22.80
CA SER A 59 4.64 2.11 -24.23
C SER A 59 5.73 2.71 -25.11
N SER A 60 6.22 3.91 -24.76
CA SER A 60 7.30 4.56 -25.52
C SER A 60 8.67 3.94 -25.28
N TRP A 61 8.86 3.28 -24.12
CA TRP A 61 10.14 2.65 -23.75
C TRP A 61 10.25 1.19 -24.21
N LEU A 62 9.12 0.44 -24.22
CA LEU A 62 9.10 -0.99 -24.51
C LEU A 62 8.87 -1.34 -25.99
N SER A 63 9.00 -0.44 -26.93
CA SER A 63 8.66 -0.64 -28.35
C SER A 63 7.15 -0.48 -28.63
N ARG A 64 6.75 -0.44 -29.92
CA ARG A 64 5.35 -0.23 -30.33
C ARG A 64 4.31 -1.19 -29.73
N ASP A 65 4.77 -2.31 -29.16
CA ASP A 65 3.93 -3.36 -28.56
C ASP A 65 3.75 -3.21 -27.04
N GLY A 66 4.36 -2.22 -26.38
CA GLY A 66 4.46 -2.17 -24.92
C GLY A 66 3.16 -1.94 -24.15
N THR A 67 2.16 -1.28 -24.73
CA THR A 67 0.82 -1.12 -24.13
C THR A 67 -0.02 -2.38 -24.28
N GLN A 68 0.10 -3.07 -25.39
CA GLN A 68 -0.48 -4.39 -25.59
C GLN A 68 0.11 -5.36 -24.57
N GLN A 69 1.44 -5.34 -24.37
CA GLN A 69 2.09 -6.17 -23.34
C GLN A 69 1.56 -5.89 -21.92
N PHE A 70 1.19 -4.65 -21.60
CA PHE A 70 0.61 -4.34 -20.28
C PHE A 70 -0.82 -4.85 -20.16
N ALA A 71 -1.64 -4.71 -21.21
CA ALA A 71 -2.97 -5.31 -21.26
C ALA A 71 -2.87 -6.84 -21.18
N ASP A 72 -1.98 -7.44 -21.94
CA ASP A 72 -1.70 -8.89 -21.93
C ASP A 72 -1.26 -9.37 -20.55
N LEU A 73 -0.38 -8.64 -19.87
CA LEU A 73 0.03 -8.95 -18.49
C LEU A 73 -1.14 -8.91 -17.50
N LEU A 74 -2.05 -7.94 -17.64
CA LEU A 74 -3.25 -7.89 -16.81
C LEU A 74 -4.21 -9.04 -17.11
N ILE A 75 -4.41 -9.32 -18.40
CA ILE A 75 -5.25 -10.41 -18.88
C ILE A 75 -4.72 -11.75 -18.37
N GLU A 76 -3.41 -11.98 -18.51
CA GLU A 76 -2.75 -13.19 -18.02
C GLU A 76 -2.73 -13.27 -16.49
N TYR A 77 -2.38 -12.17 -15.80
CA TYR A 77 -2.30 -12.14 -14.34
C TYR A 77 -3.66 -12.40 -13.66
N PHE A 78 -4.74 -11.92 -14.27
CA PHE A 78 -6.10 -12.08 -13.75
C PHE A 78 -6.90 -13.19 -14.43
N ASP A 79 -6.28 -13.94 -15.38
CA ASP A 79 -6.91 -15.01 -16.14
C ASP A 79 -8.23 -14.55 -16.81
N LEU A 80 -8.19 -13.35 -17.42
CA LEU A 80 -9.38 -12.75 -18.05
C LEU A 80 -9.60 -13.36 -19.44
N THR A 81 -10.87 -13.64 -19.77
CA THR A 81 -11.23 -14.27 -21.06
C THR A 81 -12.43 -13.59 -21.73
N GLY A 82 -12.55 -13.77 -23.07
CA GLY A 82 -13.69 -13.28 -23.82
C GLY A 82 -13.84 -11.76 -23.79
N SER A 83 -15.08 -11.27 -23.71
CA SER A 83 -15.41 -9.84 -23.74
C SER A 83 -14.76 -9.01 -22.63
N THR A 84 -14.33 -9.64 -21.54
CA THR A 84 -13.61 -8.97 -20.45
C THR A 84 -12.18 -8.69 -20.85
N ALA A 85 -11.50 -9.64 -21.49
CA ALA A 85 -10.17 -9.43 -22.06
C ALA A 85 -10.20 -8.35 -23.15
N ASP A 86 -11.19 -8.42 -24.07
CA ASP A 86 -11.38 -7.40 -25.11
C ASP A 86 -11.58 -6.00 -24.55
N ALA A 87 -12.34 -5.86 -23.45
CA ALA A 87 -12.59 -4.57 -22.77
C ALA A 87 -11.34 -4.02 -22.10
N VAL A 88 -10.49 -4.89 -21.52
CA VAL A 88 -9.18 -4.51 -20.97
C VAL A 88 -8.25 -4.08 -22.09
N ASP A 89 -8.15 -4.86 -23.17
CA ASP A 89 -7.31 -4.53 -24.31
C ASP A 89 -7.71 -3.19 -24.94
N LEU A 90 -9.01 -2.93 -25.10
CA LEU A 90 -9.50 -1.66 -25.60
C LEU A 90 -9.23 -0.47 -24.65
N LEU A 91 -9.30 -0.68 -23.34
CA LEU A 91 -8.98 0.38 -22.34
C LEU A 91 -7.53 0.82 -22.43
N PHE A 92 -6.64 -0.14 -22.75
CA PHE A 92 -5.19 0.08 -22.81
C PHE A 92 -4.68 0.24 -24.25
N ALA A 93 -5.55 0.20 -25.26
CA ALA A 93 -5.19 0.44 -26.64
C ALA A 93 -4.54 1.82 -26.83
N THR A 94 -3.33 1.85 -27.35
CA THR A 94 -2.62 3.10 -27.63
C THR A 94 -3.05 3.64 -28.99
N PRO A 95 -3.35 4.95 -29.10
CA PRO A 95 -3.55 5.56 -30.41
C PRO A 95 -2.30 5.38 -31.29
N PRO A 96 -2.43 5.02 -32.58
CA PRO A 96 -1.31 4.69 -33.46
C PRO A 96 -0.34 5.85 -33.76
N GLU A 97 -0.65 7.07 -33.31
CA GLU A 97 0.12 8.29 -33.62
C GLU A 97 0.68 8.99 -32.35
N SER A 98 1.28 8.24 -31.41
CA SER A 98 1.99 8.88 -30.32
C SER A 98 3.30 9.48 -30.82
N THR A 99 3.25 10.78 -31.20
CA THR A 99 4.44 11.56 -31.54
C THR A 99 5.32 11.77 -30.29
N GLY A 100 6.65 11.86 -30.47
CA GLY A 100 7.61 12.03 -29.38
C GLY A 100 7.28 13.19 -28.41
N GLY A 101 6.53 14.21 -28.87
CA GLY A 101 6.02 15.29 -28.01
C GLY A 101 5.01 14.85 -26.95
N LEU A 102 4.13 13.90 -27.26
CA LEU A 102 3.17 13.32 -26.30
C LEU A 102 3.91 12.51 -25.21
N THR A 103 4.99 11.84 -25.57
CA THR A 103 5.84 11.09 -24.63
C THR A 103 6.52 12.01 -23.62
N ILE A 104 7.07 13.14 -24.07
CA ILE A 104 7.72 14.13 -23.20
C ILE A 104 6.69 14.74 -22.25
N LEU A 105 5.52 15.14 -22.74
CA LEU A 105 4.43 15.65 -21.92
C LEU A 105 3.96 14.60 -20.92
N GLY A 106 3.74 13.36 -21.36
CA GLY A 106 3.37 12.23 -20.50
C GLY A 106 4.38 11.99 -19.39
N PHE A 107 5.68 12.08 -19.69
CA PHE A 107 6.73 11.97 -18.69
C PHE A 107 6.65 13.05 -17.61
N PHE A 108 6.44 14.31 -17.96
CA PHE A 108 6.29 15.39 -16.98
C PHE A 108 5.02 15.23 -16.14
N ILE A 109 3.90 14.82 -16.75
CA ILE A 109 2.65 14.54 -16.03
C ILE A 109 2.85 13.36 -15.08
N LEU A 110 3.53 12.31 -15.51
CA LEU A 110 3.88 11.15 -14.67
C LEU A 110 4.73 11.57 -13.48
N LEU A 111 5.78 12.35 -13.73
CA LEU A 111 6.67 12.85 -12.69
C LEU A 111 5.92 13.68 -11.65
N PHE A 112 5.02 14.54 -12.10
CA PHE A 112 4.14 15.33 -11.22
C PHE A 112 3.19 14.44 -10.41
N SER A 113 2.57 13.44 -11.06
CA SER A 113 1.64 12.50 -10.43
C SER A 113 2.34 11.63 -9.37
N VAL A 114 3.50 11.06 -9.71
CA VAL A 114 4.33 10.29 -8.78
C VAL A 114 4.77 11.17 -7.61
N GLY A 115 5.18 12.42 -7.86
CA GLY A 115 5.53 13.36 -6.81
C GLY A 115 4.37 13.72 -5.89
N SER A 116 3.16 13.84 -6.43
CA SER A 116 1.94 14.09 -5.66
C SER A 116 1.60 12.88 -4.78
N PHE A 117 1.61 11.68 -5.35
CA PHE A 117 1.37 10.42 -4.64
C PHE A 117 2.41 10.21 -3.53
N SER A 118 3.69 10.37 -3.83
CA SER A 118 4.80 10.28 -2.88
C SER A 118 4.59 11.21 -1.68
N ARG A 119 4.26 12.48 -1.90
CA ARG A 119 3.99 13.43 -0.80
C ARG A 119 2.79 13.04 0.03
N SER A 120 1.73 12.50 -0.60
CA SER A 120 0.54 12.04 0.12
C SER A 120 0.84 10.82 0.98
N LEU A 121 1.67 9.90 0.47
CA LEU A 121 2.10 8.71 1.18
C LEU A 121 3.01 9.07 2.37
N GLN A 122 4.01 9.95 2.18
CA GLN A 122 4.85 10.46 3.27
C GLN A 122 4.03 11.11 4.37
N ARG A 123 3.09 12.01 4.01
CA ARG A 123 2.20 12.65 4.97
C ARG A 123 1.35 11.65 5.75
N LEU A 124 0.87 10.60 5.09
CA LEU A 124 0.14 9.52 5.75
C LEU A 124 0.99 8.89 6.85
N TYR A 125 2.22 8.47 6.52
CA TYR A 125 3.11 7.84 7.49
C TYR A 125 3.55 8.80 8.59
N GLU A 126 3.90 10.05 8.26
CA GLU A 126 4.26 11.07 9.27
C GLU A 126 3.13 11.30 10.28
N LEU A 127 1.89 11.44 9.81
CA LEU A 127 0.73 11.63 10.68
C LEU A 127 0.40 10.35 11.46
N ALA A 128 0.45 9.17 10.84
CA ALA A 128 0.21 7.92 11.54
C ALA A 128 1.21 7.69 12.67
N TRP A 129 2.47 8.13 12.51
CA TRP A 129 3.52 8.06 13.53
C TRP A 129 3.60 9.29 14.44
N GLY A 130 2.64 10.24 14.36
CA GLY A 130 2.65 11.46 15.17
C GLY A 130 3.88 12.34 14.93
N ARG A 131 4.45 12.29 13.73
CA ARG A 131 5.62 13.08 13.35
C ARG A 131 5.20 14.35 12.64
N GLU A 132 5.87 15.45 12.92
CA GLU A 132 5.65 16.68 12.18
C GLU A 132 6.07 16.53 10.71
N PRO A 133 5.30 17.12 9.75
CA PRO A 133 5.64 17.10 8.34
C PRO A 133 7.03 17.66 8.10
N ASN A 134 7.83 16.99 7.29
CA ASN A 134 9.17 17.41 6.97
C ASN A 134 9.21 18.21 5.65
N PRO A 135 9.30 19.54 5.68
CA PRO A 135 9.25 20.37 4.47
C PRO A 135 10.57 20.38 3.66
N ARG A 136 11.58 19.60 4.06
CA ARG A 136 12.87 19.61 3.41
C ARG A 136 12.79 18.99 2.01
N VAL A 137 13.43 19.64 1.03
CA VAL A 137 13.56 19.13 -0.36
C VAL A 137 14.12 17.71 -0.38
N ARG A 138 15.04 17.37 0.53
CA ARG A 138 15.60 16.04 0.69
C ARG A 138 14.53 14.98 1.00
N ALA A 139 13.47 15.33 1.75
CA ALA A 139 12.35 14.42 2.03
C ALA A 139 11.57 14.06 0.74
N THR A 140 11.45 14.98 -0.19
CA THR A 140 10.82 14.74 -1.50
C THR A 140 11.60 13.70 -2.30
N PHE A 141 12.93 13.76 -2.33
CA PHE A 141 13.75 12.74 -3.00
C PHE A 141 13.64 11.37 -2.35
N PHE A 142 13.58 11.29 -1.02
CA PHE A 142 13.31 10.03 -0.32
C PHE A 142 11.94 9.46 -0.67
N GLY A 143 10.92 10.30 -0.81
CA GLY A 143 9.59 9.86 -1.20
C GLY A 143 9.52 9.33 -2.63
N PHE A 144 10.16 9.98 -3.60
CA PHE A 144 10.30 9.41 -4.94
C PHE A 144 11.00 8.05 -4.90
N GLY A 145 12.13 7.96 -4.17
CA GLY A 145 12.85 6.71 -3.97
C GLY A 145 11.97 5.62 -3.35
N ALA A 146 11.12 5.98 -2.38
CA ALA A 146 10.20 5.07 -1.73
C ALA A 146 9.13 4.54 -2.68
N VAL A 147 8.55 5.38 -3.57
CA VAL A 147 7.57 4.93 -4.57
C VAL A 147 8.19 3.96 -5.57
N PHE A 148 9.38 4.27 -6.11
CA PHE A 148 10.09 3.35 -7.01
C PHE A 148 10.50 2.05 -6.31
N PHE A 149 10.96 2.16 -5.07
CA PHE A 149 11.27 1.00 -4.24
C PHE A 149 10.03 0.15 -3.95
N MET A 150 8.89 0.79 -3.71
CA MET A 150 7.59 0.12 -3.52
C MET A 150 7.17 -0.65 -4.76
N LEU A 151 7.22 -0.03 -5.94
CA LEU A 151 6.90 -0.68 -7.21
C LEU A 151 7.83 -1.86 -7.50
N GLY A 152 9.14 -1.66 -7.38
CA GLY A 152 10.13 -2.72 -7.57
C GLY A 152 9.97 -3.88 -6.59
N GLY A 153 9.65 -3.58 -5.34
CA GLY A 153 9.40 -4.58 -4.30
C GLY A 153 8.15 -5.40 -4.55
N PHE A 154 7.05 -4.79 -4.99
CA PHE A 154 5.84 -5.54 -5.35
C PHE A 154 6.09 -6.47 -6.54
N LEU A 155 6.80 -6.00 -7.57
CA LEU A 155 7.19 -6.83 -8.72
C LEU A 155 8.08 -8.00 -8.27
N MET A 156 9.05 -7.75 -7.42
CA MET A 156 9.96 -8.78 -6.89
C MET A 156 9.19 -9.84 -6.07
N VAL A 157 8.31 -9.43 -5.17
CA VAL A 157 7.51 -10.36 -4.35
C VAL A 157 6.55 -11.16 -5.23
N GLY A 158 5.93 -10.53 -6.23
CA GLY A 158 5.08 -11.21 -7.22
C GLY A 158 5.86 -12.24 -8.03
N TRP A 159 7.05 -11.88 -8.51
CA TRP A 159 7.93 -12.77 -9.25
C TRP A 159 8.38 -14.00 -8.43
N ILE A 160 8.74 -13.80 -7.15
CA ILE A 160 9.06 -14.89 -6.22
C ILE A 160 7.86 -15.84 -6.07
N GLY A 161 6.64 -15.29 -5.95
CA GLY A 161 5.42 -16.10 -5.87
C GLY A 161 5.18 -16.94 -7.11
N HIS A 162 5.38 -16.35 -8.28
CA HIS A 162 5.26 -17.07 -9.55
C HIS A 162 6.29 -18.21 -9.68
N LEU A 163 7.56 -17.96 -9.31
CA LEU A 163 8.63 -18.95 -9.42
C LEU A 163 8.47 -20.14 -8.46
N LEU A 164 8.06 -19.87 -7.22
CA LEU A 164 8.08 -20.85 -6.14
C LEU A 164 6.69 -21.41 -5.80
N GLY A 165 5.63 -20.85 -6.41
CA GLY A 165 4.26 -21.27 -6.15
C GLY A 165 3.90 -21.22 -4.66
N PRO A 166 3.07 -22.15 -4.14
CA PRO A 166 2.63 -22.17 -2.75
C PRO A 166 3.80 -22.32 -1.73
N ALA A 167 4.89 -23.00 -2.12
CA ALA A 167 6.08 -23.12 -1.29
C ALA A 167 6.82 -21.78 -1.10
N GLY A 168 6.60 -20.82 -2.00
CA GLY A 168 7.18 -19.48 -1.98
C GLY A 168 6.62 -18.55 -0.90
N ILE A 169 5.48 -18.86 -0.26
CA ILE A 169 4.83 -17.98 0.73
C ILE A 169 5.79 -17.63 1.88
N VAL A 170 6.56 -18.59 2.38
CA VAL A 170 7.53 -18.34 3.45
C VAL A 170 8.64 -17.41 2.96
N VAL A 171 9.15 -17.66 1.75
CA VAL A 171 10.21 -16.82 1.14
C VAL A 171 9.68 -15.42 0.88
N GLN A 172 8.45 -15.30 0.34
CA GLN A 172 7.79 -14.00 0.15
C GLN A 172 7.66 -13.23 1.47
N LEU A 173 7.25 -13.89 2.55
CA LEU A 173 7.13 -13.26 3.87
C LEU A 173 8.49 -12.77 4.38
N VAL A 174 9.51 -13.62 4.30
CA VAL A 174 10.88 -13.28 4.75
C VAL A 174 11.46 -12.11 3.96
N VAL A 175 11.20 -12.03 2.66
CA VAL A 175 11.65 -10.93 1.80
C VAL A 175 10.80 -9.67 2.00
N SER A 176 9.49 -9.82 2.24
CA SER A 176 8.59 -8.68 2.44
C SER A 176 8.84 -7.91 3.73
N VAL A 177 9.29 -8.58 4.81
CA VAL A 177 9.55 -7.88 6.09
C VAL A 177 10.65 -6.82 5.96
N PRO A 178 11.88 -7.13 5.48
CA PRO A 178 12.91 -6.10 5.28
C PRO A 178 12.49 -5.07 4.22
N PHE A 179 11.75 -5.46 3.20
CA PHE A 179 11.19 -4.54 2.21
C PHE A 179 10.30 -3.48 2.89
N TRP A 180 9.29 -3.89 3.67
CA TRP A 180 8.41 -2.96 4.37
C TRP A 180 9.14 -2.13 5.42
N LEU A 181 10.14 -2.71 6.09
CA LEU A 181 10.95 -1.99 7.06
C LEU A 181 11.72 -0.84 6.41
N VAL A 182 12.34 -1.08 5.26
CA VAL A 182 13.03 -0.05 4.48
C VAL A 182 12.04 0.98 3.95
N LEU A 183 10.88 0.54 3.40
CA LEU A 183 9.86 1.43 2.85
C LEU A 183 9.33 2.39 3.92
N ILE A 184 8.87 1.88 5.07
CA ILE A 184 8.33 2.72 6.16
C ILE A 184 9.42 3.67 6.67
N ARG A 185 10.67 3.23 6.76
CA ARG A 185 11.80 4.08 7.16
C ARG A 185 12.05 5.20 6.17
N LEU A 186 11.96 4.94 4.86
CA LEU A 186 12.09 5.95 3.81
C LEU A 186 10.96 6.98 3.90
N GLU A 187 9.71 6.54 4.06
CA GLU A 187 8.55 7.42 4.20
C GLU A 187 8.65 8.32 5.45
N LEU A 188 9.21 7.82 6.53
CA LEU A 188 9.49 8.60 7.74
C LEU A 188 10.78 9.43 7.65
N GLY A 189 11.45 9.48 6.47
CA GLY A 189 12.69 10.22 6.26
C GLY A 189 13.87 9.76 7.14
N GLY A 190 13.90 8.47 7.50
CA GLY A 190 14.94 7.86 8.33
C GLY A 190 14.87 8.22 9.82
N ARG A 191 13.82 8.92 10.26
CA ARG A 191 13.68 9.46 11.63
C ARG A 191 13.24 8.43 12.68
N ALA A 192 12.86 7.22 12.28
CA ALA A 192 12.41 6.15 13.19
C ALA A 192 13.46 5.04 13.31
N GLY A 193 13.59 4.46 14.50
CA GLY A 193 14.49 3.33 14.77
C GLY A 193 13.96 2.03 14.19
N LEU A 194 14.87 1.11 13.82
CA LEU A 194 14.49 -0.19 13.26
C LEU A 194 13.62 -1.00 14.25
N GLU A 195 13.90 -0.89 15.53
CA GLU A 195 13.16 -1.56 16.61
C GLU A 195 11.71 -1.08 16.70
N GLU A 196 11.48 0.20 16.43
CA GLU A 196 10.17 0.82 16.40
C GLU A 196 9.36 0.36 15.20
N LEU A 197 10.02 0.15 14.05
CA LEU A 197 9.37 -0.17 12.78
C LEU A 197 9.13 -1.66 12.56
N LEU A 198 9.89 -2.54 13.22
CA LEU A 198 9.83 -3.98 12.98
C LEU A 198 8.43 -4.59 13.13
N PRO A 199 7.65 -4.30 14.21
CA PRO A 199 6.30 -4.85 14.33
C PRO A 199 5.37 -4.38 13.20
N ALA A 200 5.49 -3.11 12.80
CA ALA A 200 4.72 -2.54 11.70
C ALA A 200 5.12 -3.16 10.35
N ALA A 201 6.41 -3.42 10.13
CA ALA A 201 6.90 -4.07 8.92
C ALA A 201 6.42 -5.52 8.80
N ILE A 202 6.41 -6.28 9.91
CA ILE A 202 5.87 -7.64 9.94
C ILE A 202 4.36 -7.62 9.64
N LEU A 203 3.61 -6.72 10.28
CA LEU A 203 2.19 -6.57 10.01
C LEU A 203 1.94 -6.23 8.54
N ALA A 204 2.68 -5.27 7.99
CA ALA A 204 2.56 -4.85 6.59
C ALA A 204 2.87 -6.01 5.62
N ALA A 205 3.90 -6.81 5.88
CA ALA A 205 4.25 -7.98 5.09
C ALA A 205 3.11 -9.02 5.08
N VAL A 206 2.54 -9.33 6.24
CA VAL A 206 1.41 -10.28 6.36
C VAL A 206 0.17 -9.74 5.64
N VAL A 207 -0.17 -8.47 5.86
CA VAL A 207 -1.33 -7.83 5.23
C VAL A 207 -1.15 -7.75 3.71
N GLN A 208 0.06 -7.46 3.22
CA GLN A 208 0.37 -7.45 1.78
C GLN A 208 0.12 -8.82 1.14
N LEU A 209 0.60 -9.91 1.77
CA LEU A 209 0.38 -11.25 1.23
C LEU A 209 -1.10 -11.62 1.23
N ALA A 210 -1.82 -11.32 2.32
CA ALA A 210 -3.26 -11.54 2.40
C ALA A 210 -4.03 -10.72 1.36
N ALA A 211 -3.68 -9.44 1.19
CA ALA A 211 -4.27 -8.55 0.20
C ALA A 211 -3.97 -9.01 -1.23
N GLY A 212 -2.75 -9.47 -1.50
CA GLY A 212 -2.37 -10.04 -2.80
C GLY A 212 -3.18 -11.27 -3.15
N TRP A 213 -3.31 -12.20 -2.21
CA TRP A 213 -4.14 -13.39 -2.39
C TRP A 213 -5.62 -13.05 -2.61
N TRP A 214 -6.17 -12.13 -1.81
CA TRP A 214 -7.52 -11.65 -1.98
C TRP A 214 -7.73 -10.94 -3.33
N THR A 215 -6.79 -10.11 -3.75
CA THR A 215 -6.80 -9.42 -5.05
C THR A 215 -6.86 -10.43 -6.20
N HIS A 216 -6.04 -11.47 -6.15
CA HIS A 216 -6.02 -12.51 -7.19
C HIS A 216 -7.36 -13.27 -7.30
N LEU A 217 -8.06 -13.49 -6.19
CA LEU A 217 -9.36 -14.16 -6.19
C LEU A 217 -10.52 -13.24 -6.58
N TYR A 218 -10.51 -12.00 -6.09
CA TYR A 218 -11.68 -11.12 -6.16
C TYR A 218 -11.69 -10.18 -7.36
N VAL A 219 -10.53 -9.65 -7.76
CA VAL A 219 -10.45 -8.62 -8.81
C VAL A 219 -10.89 -9.15 -10.18
N PRO A 220 -10.54 -10.37 -10.61
CA PRO A 220 -11.04 -10.92 -11.87
C PRO A 220 -12.56 -10.95 -11.92
N HIS A 221 -13.17 -11.38 -10.82
CA HIS A 221 -14.62 -11.44 -10.71
C HIS A 221 -15.27 -10.03 -10.76
N LEU A 222 -14.68 -9.06 -10.08
CA LEU A 222 -15.13 -7.67 -10.12
C LEU A 222 -15.04 -7.09 -11.54
N ILE A 223 -13.90 -7.26 -12.20
CA ILE A 223 -13.70 -6.80 -13.58
C ILE A 223 -14.70 -7.46 -14.52
N ALA A 224 -14.92 -8.79 -14.40
CA ALA A 224 -15.84 -9.53 -15.26
C ALA A 224 -17.29 -9.02 -15.14
N ILE A 225 -17.78 -8.79 -13.91
CA ILE A 225 -19.13 -8.28 -13.68
C ILE A 225 -19.31 -6.88 -14.24
N ASP A 226 -18.37 -5.98 -13.97
CA ASP A 226 -18.47 -4.59 -14.38
C ASP A 226 -18.24 -4.43 -15.89
N ALA A 227 -17.34 -5.21 -16.48
CA ALA A 227 -17.14 -5.25 -17.93
C ALA A 227 -18.38 -5.71 -18.69
N GLN A 228 -19.07 -6.75 -18.17
CA GLN A 228 -20.32 -7.24 -18.79
C GLN A 228 -21.46 -6.22 -18.74
N ARG A 229 -21.51 -5.39 -17.68
CA ARG A 229 -22.58 -4.40 -17.50
C ARG A 229 -22.32 -3.08 -18.23
N TYR A 230 -21.09 -2.62 -18.22
CA TYR A 230 -20.71 -1.27 -18.63
C TYR A 230 -19.56 -1.23 -19.64
N GLY A 231 -19.09 -2.39 -20.12
CA GLY A 231 -17.97 -2.45 -21.07
C GLY A 231 -16.70 -1.85 -20.49
N VAL A 232 -15.97 -1.08 -21.31
CA VAL A 232 -14.69 -0.43 -20.96
C VAL A 232 -14.81 0.48 -19.72
N ILE A 233 -15.94 1.20 -19.59
CA ILE A 233 -16.19 2.05 -18.43
C ILE A 233 -16.29 1.22 -17.16
N GLY A 234 -16.89 0.02 -17.24
CA GLY A 234 -16.95 -0.92 -16.12
C GLY A 234 -15.57 -1.38 -15.66
N VAL A 235 -14.68 -1.69 -16.60
CA VAL A 235 -13.27 -2.03 -16.26
C VAL A 235 -12.60 -0.87 -15.51
N ALA A 236 -12.76 0.36 -15.98
CA ALA A 236 -12.20 1.53 -15.31
C ALA A 236 -12.75 1.70 -13.89
N PHE A 237 -14.05 1.50 -13.66
CA PHE A 237 -14.65 1.53 -12.33
C PHE A 237 -14.13 0.40 -11.42
N ALA A 238 -13.98 -0.81 -11.95
CA ALA A 238 -13.41 -1.94 -11.21
C ALA A 238 -11.97 -1.63 -10.74
N ILE A 239 -11.15 -1.04 -11.61
CA ILE A 239 -9.78 -0.60 -11.26
C ILE A 239 -9.81 0.47 -10.15
N VAL A 240 -10.67 1.47 -10.27
CA VAL A 240 -10.80 2.52 -9.23
C VAL A 240 -11.24 1.91 -7.90
N ALA A 241 -12.25 1.03 -7.90
CA ALA A 241 -12.72 0.36 -6.70
C ALA A 241 -11.61 -0.48 -6.05
N TRP A 242 -10.85 -1.22 -6.84
CA TRP A 242 -9.68 -1.97 -6.36
C TRP A 242 -8.62 -1.04 -5.75
N LEU A 243 -8.25 0.04 -6.43
CA LEU A 243 -7.28 1.02 -5.91
C LEU A 243 -7.76 1.64 -4.60
N VAL A 244 -9.05 1.91 -4.44
CA VAL A 244 -9.63 2.41 -3.19
C VAL A 244 -9.45 1.40 -2.07
N ILE A 245 -9.72 0.12 -2.32
CA ILE A 245 -9.53 -0.96 -1.33
C ILE A 245 -8.06 -1.07 -0.94
N VAL A 246 -7.14 -1.10 -1.92
CA VAL A 246 -5.69 -1.15 -1.67
C VAL A 246 -5.23 0.06 -0.84
N ALA A 247 -5.74 1.26 -1.15
CA ALA A 247 -5.42 2.46 -0.39
C ALA A 247 -5.95 2.40 1.05
N TYR A 248 -7.16 1.86 1.28
CA TYR A 248 -7.68 1.64 2.64
C TYR A 248 -6.84 0.63 3.42
N VAL A 249 -6.40 -0.45 2.78
CA VAL A 249 -5.48 -1.43 3.39
C VAL A 249 -4.16 -0.76 3.76
N LEU A 250 -3.61 0.07 2.88
CA LEU A 250 -2.36 0.79 3.12
C LEU A 250 -2.48 1.77 4.31
N VAL A 251 -3.53 2.60 4.33
CA VAL A 251 -3.81 3.54 5.42
C VAL A 251 -4.05 2.80 6.74
N GLY A 252 -4.87 1.75 6.71
CA GLY A 252 -5.15 0.90 7.87
C GLY A 252 -3.88 0.25 8.42
N THR A 253 -3.04 -0.28 7.54
CA THR A 253 -1.77 -0.90 7.93
C THR A 253 -0.80 0.11 8.54
N ALA A 254 -0.75 1.34 8.03
CA ALA A 254 0.07 2.41 8.60
C ALA A 254 -0.37 2.77 10.03
N VAL A 255 -1.68 2.91 10.27
CA VAL A 255 -2.26 3.23 11.58
C VAL A 255 -2.09 2.07 12.55
N VAL A 256 -2.54 0.87 12.17
CA VAL A 256 -2.46 -0.32 13.04
C VAL A 256 -1.01 -0.69 13.34
N GLY A 257 -0.11 -0.52 12.35
CA GLY A 257 1.31 -0.77 12.53
C GLY A 257 1.95 0.13 13.58
N HIS A 258 1.63 1.42 13.60
CA HIS A 258 2.08 2.35 14.63
C HIS A 258 1.55 1.96 16.02
N GLU A 259 0.25 1.74 16.14
CA GLU A 259 -0.38 1.36 17.40
C GLU A 259 0.15 0.03 17.94
N LEU A 260 0.38 -0.95 17.05
CA LEU A 260 0.98 -2.24 17.40
C LEU A 260 2.40 -2.06 17.92
N SER A 261 3.21 -1.25 17.27
CA SER A 261 4.58 -0.96 17.69
C SER A 261 4.62 -0.28 19.06
N THR A 262 3.69 0.64 19.33
CA THR A 262 3.56 1.33 20.60
C THR A 262 3.12 0.36 21.70
N TRP A 263 2.10 -0.43 21.45
CA TRP A 263 1.57 -1.42 22.38
C TRP A 263 2.58 -2.50 22.78
N LEU A 264 3.38 -2.99 21.81
CA LEU A 264 4.45 -3.96 22.08
C LEU A 264 5.59 -3.34 22.89
N ARG A 265 5.94 -2.07 22.66
CA ARG A 265 6.94 -1.35 23.46
C ARG A 265 6.48 -1.16 24.91
N GLU A 266 5.23 -0.76 25.14
CA GLU A 266 4.64 -0.62 26.46
C GLU A 266 4.71 -1.93 27.29
N ARG A 267 4.68 -3.10 26.60
CA ARG A 267 4.78 -4.43 27.21
C ARG A 267 6.20 -4.98 27.32
N GLY A 268 7.20 -4.22 26.94
CA GLY A 268 8.62 -4.63 27.02
C GLY A 268 9.03 -5.77 26.06
N TRP A 269 8.22 -6.05 25.02
CA TRP A 269 8.51 -7.12 24.07
C TRP A 269 9.74 -6.84 23.21
N THR A 270 9.97 -5.57 22.87
CA THR A 270 11.13 -5.15 22.03
C THR A 270 12.45 -5.38 22.76
N ALA A 271 12.51 -5.11 24.06
CA ALA A 271 13.69 -5.37 24.88
C ALA A 271 14.01 -6.88 24.97
N ARG A 272 12.99 -7.73 25.16
CA ARG A 272 13.15 -9.20 25.18
C ARG A 272 13.57 -9.78 23.84
N ALA A 273 13.03 -9.28 22.73
CA ALA A 273 13.40 -9.74 21.38
C ALA A 273 14.86 -9.42 21.05
N LEU A 274 15.36 -8.25 21.46
CA LEU A 274 16.77 -7.86 21.30
C LEU A 274 17.71 -8.69 22.17
N GLU A 275 17.33 -8.99 23.42
CA GLU A 275 18.10 -9.90 24.26
C GLU A 275 18.24 -11.29 23.65
N LEU A 276 17.17 -11.82 23.07
CA LEU A 276 17.18 -13.12 22.38
C LEU A 276 18.02 -13.08 21.09
N ALA A 277 17.92 -12.02 20.29
CA ALA A 277 18.73 -11.83 19.10
C ALA A 277 20.22 -11.63 19.44
N GLY A 278 20.53 -10.87 20.52
CA GLY A 278 21.89 -10.69 21.02
C GLY A 278 22.53 -11.99 21.57
N ARG A 279 21.71 -12.91 22.09
CA ARG A 279 22.19 -14.23 22.53
C ARG A 279 22.41 -15.18 21.37
N ALA A 280 21.74 -14.99 20.24
CA ALA A 280 21.88 -15.82 19.03
C ALA A 280 23.12 -15.45 18.18
N THR A 281 23.70 -14.25 18.36
CA THR A 281 24.96 -13.87 17.70
C THR A 281 26.13 -14.37 18.51
N PRO A 282 26.91 -15.38 18.03
CA PRO A 282 28.09 -15.82 18.75
C PRO A 282 29.08 -14.66 18.84
N ARG A 283 29.43 -14.30 20.07
CA ARG A 283 30.46 -13.32 20.41
C ARG A 283 31.74 -13.74 19.69
N LYS A 284 32.03 -13.13 18.52
CA LYS A 284 33.33 -13.30 17.88
C LYS A 284 34.38 -12.89 18.91
N ALA A 285 35.10 -13.91 19.46
CA ALA A 285 36.20 -13.74 20.35
C ALA A 285 37.20 -12.77 19.72
N ARG A 286 37.41 -11.65 20.37
CA ARG A 286 38.59 -10.81 20.09
C ARG A 286 39.82 -11.63 20.45
N ARG A 287 40.57 -12.05 19.46
CA ARG A 287 41.99 -12.33 19.57
C ARG A 287 42.75 -11.25 18.79
#